data_11842820d2776ca4da5d5776272bbfe5
#
_entry.id   11842820d2776ca4da5d5776272bbfe5
#
_cell.length_a   1.000
_cell.length_b   1.000
_cell.length_c   1.000
_cell.angle_alpha   90.00
_cell.angle_beta   90.00
_cell.angle_gamma   90.00
#
_symmetry.space_group_name_H-M   'P 1'
#
loop_
_entity.id
_entity.type
_entity.pdbx_description
1 polymer ?
#
loop_
_entity_poly.entity_id
_entity_poly.type
_entity_poly.pdbx_seq_one_letter_code
_entity_poly.pdbx_strand_id
1 'polypeptide(L)'
;MKDYGLEYRKYVIAGVAILIVAIYIIRLFMLQITSDDYKKSADSNAFLKKIEYPSRGAILDRNDKLLVYNQPSYDVMVVMNEARGRLDTLDFCQSLGITRAEFDYRMATMQDRSKNPGYSRFTEQLFMSQLSDKDFSVFQEKIFRFPGFYVQKRSVRQYTYDMGAHVLGDVAEVSPADIEEDDYYQPGDYIGKLGVERYYEKQLRGVKGVQILLRDAHGRIQGRYMNGEFDRRAQAGKNLTLGIDAELQKLGERLMEGKIGSIVAIEPSTGEVLCMVSSPSYDPRMMVGRLRSKNHRLLSQDVWKPLLNRSIMGQYPPGSTFKTTQGLTFLSEGIITPSTMYPCGHGFNFKGLHVGCHGHAAPLPLVPALSTSCNGFFCWGLYHMINTHISKYGTVQNAMDVWRDYMVSMGFGYRLGIDLPGEKRGLIPNAQFYDKAYKGSWNGLTIISIAIGQGEVNATPLQIANLGATIANRGYYYVPHVVRKVQGEPLDTTFTRKHYTKAGREAYDYIVQGMRSSVLGGTCKALGKYDFMACGKTGTAQNRGHDHSVFMGFAPMDHPKIAVAVYVENGGWGATYGVPIGGLIMEQYINGKLSEASEAKAREFQERRINYGTTNR
;
A
#
# COMPACT_ATOMS: atom_id res chain seq x y z
N MET A 1 -17.52 -61.70 -77.00
CA MET A 1 -17.10 -61.39 -75.62
C MET A 1 -17.76 -60.07 -75.20
N LYS A 2 -18.76 -60.14 -74.35
CA LYS A 2 -19.37 -58.92 -73.83
C LYS A 2 -18.42 -58.26 -72.78
N ASP A 3 -18.09 -57.04 -73.06
CA ASP A 3 -17.11 -56.25 -72.29
C ASP A 3 -17.73 -55.78 -70.94
N TYR A 4 -17.87 -56.75 -70.02
CA TYR A 4 -18.41 -56.48 -68.65
C TYR A 4 -17.50 -55.62 -67.78
N GLY A 5 -16.29 -55.33 -68.21
CA GLY A 5 -15.31 -54.55 -67.42
C GLY A 5 -15.49 -53.03 -67.45
N LEU A 6 -16.15 -52.46 -68.46
CA LEU A 6 -16.35 -51.05 -68.65
C LEU A 6 -17.60 -50.53 -67.93
N GLU A 7 -18.62 -51.36 -67.75
CA GLU A 7 -19.86 -50.96 -67.10
C GLU A 7 -19.69 -50.76 -65.58
N TYR A 8 -18.82 -51.48 -64.90
CA TYR A 8 -18.52 -51.31 -63.51
C TYR A 8 -17.69 -50.02 -63.20
N ARG A 9 -16.83 -49.64 -64.17
CA ARG A 9 -16.01 -48.40 -63.98
C ARG A 9 -16.83 -47.12 -63.88
N LYS A 10 -17.98 -47.02 -64.56
CA LYS A 10 -18.87 -45.85 -64.45
C LYS A 10 -19.43 -45.70 -63.05
N TYR A 11 -19.76 -46.81 -62.37
CA TYR A 11 -20.27 -46.76 -60.98
C TYR A 11 -19.16 -46.46 -60.00
N VAL A 12 -17.94 -46.89 -60.20
CA VAL A 12 -16.77 -46.58 -59.42
C VAL A 12 -16.45 -45.07 -59.53
N ILE A 13 -16.43 -44.54 -60.75
CA ILE A 13 -16.17 -43.15 -61.03
C ILE A 13 -17.30 -42.29 -60.43
N ALA A 14 -18.57 -42.68 -60.58
CA ALA A 14 -19.70 -42.01 -59.99
C ALA A 14 -19.61 -42.03 -58.45
N GLY A 15 -19.24 -43.14 -57.83
CA GLY A 15 -19.05 -43.25 -56.37
C GLY A 15 -17.93 -42.35 -55.85
N VAL A 16 -16.80 -42.31 -56.57
CA VAL A 16 -15.69 -41.40 -56.22
C VAL A 16 -16.13 -39.91 -56.34
N ALA A 17 -16.84 -39.56 -57.42
CA ALA A 17 -17.35 -38.20 -57.60
C ALA A 17 -18.33 -37.79 -56.50
N ILE A 18 -19.28 -38.65 -56.11
CA ILE A 18 -20.21 -38.43 -55.01
C ILE A 18 -19.47 -38.30 -53.68
N LEU A 19 -18.46 -39.16 -53.46
CA LEU A 19 -17.63 -39.05 -52.22
C LEU A 19 -16.90 -37.71 -52.14
N ILE A 20 -16.29 -37.26 -53.25
CA ILE A 20 -15.63 -35.96 -53.31
C ILE A 20 -16.61 -34.82 -53.03
N VAL A 21 -17.82 -34.85 -53.66
CA VAL A 21 -18.86 -33.86 -53.43
C VAL A 21 -19.34 -33.87 -51.96
N ALA A 22 -19.51 -35.06 -51.38
CA ALA A 22 -19.89 -35.20 -49.97
C ALA A 22 -18.82 -34.60 -49.02
N ILE A 23 -17.53 -34.88 -49.31
CA ILE A 23 -16.40 -34.29 -48.55
C ILE A 23 -16.40 -32.77 -48.69
N TYR A 24 -16.64 -32.23 -49.88
CA TYR A 24 -16.77 -30.76 -50.06
C TYR A 24 -17.96 -30.16 -49.32
N ILE A 25 -19.11 -30.79 -49.33
CA ILE A 25 -20.30 -30.34 -48.62
C ILE A 25 -20.04 -30.36 -47.11
N ILE A 26 -19.48 -31.45 -46.57
CA ILE A 26 -19.12 -31.55 -45.14
C ILE A 26 -18.08 -30.49 -44.77
N ARG A 27 -17.09 -30.28 -45.62
CA ARG A 27 -16.06 -29.28 -45.41
C ARG A 27 -16.62 -27.86 -45.43
N LEU A 28 -17.53 -27.55 -46.37
CA LEU A 28 -18.24 -26.29 -46.45
C LEU A 28 -19.16 -26.06 -45.22
N PHE A 29 -19.88 -27.11 -44.81
CA PHE A 29 -20.69 -27.07 -43.61
C PHE A 29 -19.85 -26.80 -42.36
N MET A 30 -18.72 -27.49 -42.18
CA MET A 30 -17.79 -27.23 -41.08
C MET A 30 -17.23 -25.80 -41.13
N LEU A 31 -16.86 -25.31 -42.32
CA LEU A 31 -16.30 -23.96 -42.47
C LEU A 31 -17.33 -22.83 -42.26
N GLN A 32 -18.59 -23.04 -42.66
CA GLN A 32 -19.62 -21.99 -42.64
C GLN A 32 -20.50 -21.98 -41.38
N ILE A 33 -20.70 -23.14 -40.76
CA ILE A 33 -21.65 -23.29 -39.66
C ILE A 33 -20.98 -23.65 -38.33
N THR A 34 -19.90 -24.44 -38.36
CA THR A 34 -19.28 -24.96 -37.11
C THR A 34 -18.08 -24.12 -36.64
N SER A 35 -17.41 -23.41 -37.56
CA SER A 35 -16.24 -22.61 -37.19
C SER A 35 -16.57 -21.10 -37.14
N ASP A 36 -16.66 -20.58 -35.94
CA ASP A 36 -16.81 -19.12 -35.71
C ASP A 36 -15.54 -18.31 -36.08
N ASP A 37 -14.43 -18.97 -36.35
CA ASP A 37 -13.14 -18.32 -36.60
C ASP A 37 -13.11 -17.53 -37.91
N TYR A 38 -13.75 -18.05 -38.98
CA TYR A 38 -13.88 -17.31 -40.23
C TYR A 38 -14.85 -16.13 -40.15
N LYS A 39 -15.91 -16.27 -39.36
CA LYS A 39 -16.86 -15.20 -39.09
C LYS A 39 -16.18 -14.10 -38.26
N LYS A 40 -15.44 -14.50 -37.23
CA LYS A 40 -14.61 -13.57 -36.43
C LYS A 40 -13.55 -12.88 -37.27
N SER A 41 -12.92 -13.60 -38.19
CA SER A 41 -11.92 -13.06 -39.13
C SER A 41 -12.55 -12.10 -40.14
N ALA A 42 -13.72 -12.42 -40.68
CA ALA A 42 -14.47 -11.53 -41.57
C ALA A 42 -14.93 -10.26 -40.87
N ASP A 43 -15.47 -10.40 -39.64
CA ASP A 43 -15.87 -9.28 -38.79
C ASP A 43 -14.67 -8.42 -38.39
N SER A 44 -13.51 -9.01 -38.09
CA SER A 44 -12.29 -8.27 -37.75
C SER A 44 -11.67 -7.54 -38.95
N ASN A 45 -11.89 -8.03 -40.18
CA ASN A 45 -11.46 -7.35 -41.39
C ASN A 45 -12.39 -6.20 -41.82
N ALA A 46 -13.70 -6.33 -41.55
CA ALA A 46 -14.70 -5.31 -41.86
C ALA A 46 -14.83 -4.23 -40.78
N PHE A 47 -14.58 -4.59 -39.53
CA PHE A 47 -14.77 -3.71 -38.38
C PHE A 47 -13.47 -3.44 -37.63
N LEU A 48 -13.15 -2.18 -37.41
CA LEU A 48 -12.11 -1.72 -36.49
C LEU A 48 -12.76 -1.33 -35.17
N LYS A 49 -12.48 -2.05 -34.09
CA LYS A 49 -12.85 -1.64 -32.74
C LYS A 49 -11.79 -0.71 -32.19
N LYS A 50 -12.07 0.59 -32.21
CA LYS A 50 -11.21 1.61 -31.60
C LYS A 50 -11.58 1.79 -30.13
N ILE A 51 -10.61 1.56 -29.24
CA ILE A 51 -10.82 1.72 -27.80
C ILE A 51 -10.75 3.19 -27.44
N GLU A 52 -11.76 3.68 -26.72
CA GLU A 52 -11.74 4.99 -26.05
C GLU A 52 -11.34 4.80 -24.61
N TYR A 53 -10.20 5.38 -24.22
CA TYR A 53 -9.70 5.29 -22.85
C TYR A 53 -10.42 6.29 -21.94
N PRO A 54 -10.95 5.80 -20.80
CA PRO A 54 -11.56 6.67 -19.80
C PRO A 54 -10.50 7.54 -19.12
N SER A 55 -10.91 8.69 -18.61
CA SER A 55 -10.09 9.42 -17.65
C SER A 55 -10.14 8.70 -16.29
N ARG A 56 -8.98 8.50 -15.68
CA ARG A 56 -8.86 7.90 -14.35
C ARG A 56 -9.38 8.88 -13.29
N GLY A 57 -10.03 8.41 -12.23
CA GLY A 57 -10.54 9.24 -11.14
C GLY A 57 -9.42 10.06 -10.48
N ALA A 58 -9.73 11.28 -10.04
CA ALA A 58 -8.82 12.13 -9.27
C ALA A 58 -8.72 11.64 -7.81
N ILE A 59 -7.61 11.98 -7.14
CA ILE A 59 -7.42 11.70 -5.71
C ILE A 59 -7.25 13.03 -4.99
N LEU A 60 -8.07 13.26 -3.98
CA LEU A 60 -8.10 14.46 -3.16
C LEU A 60 -7.71 14.13 -1.71
N ASP A 61 -7.21 15.10 -0.98
CA ASP A 61 -7.02 14.99 0.46
C ASP A 61 -8.36 15.16 1.22
N ARG A 62 -8.32 15.09 2.56
CA ARG A 62 -9.53 15.26 3.40
C ARG A 62 -10.17 16.64 3.32
N ASN A 63 -9.43 17.65 2.86
CA ASN A 63 -9.83 19.05 2.71
C ASN A 63 -10.11 19.42 1.23
N ASP A 64 -10.35 18.42 0.38
CA ASP A 64 -10.60 18.54 -1.05
C ASP A 64 -9.44 19.17 -1.86
N LYS A 65 -8.21 19.17 -1.32
CA LYS A 65 -7.00 19.54 -2.06
C LYS A 65 -6.64 18.45 -3.06
N LEU A 66 -6.38 18.82 -4.30
CA LEU A 66 -6.02 17.90 -5.36
C LEU A 66 -4.62 17.33 -5.14
N LEU A 67 -4.53 16.01 -4.94
CA LEU A 67 -3.27 15.28 -4.77
C LEU A 67 -2.78 14.65 -6.06
N VAL A 68 -3.68 13.95 -6.77
CA VAL A 68 -3.35 13.24 -8.01
C VAL A 68 -4.42 13.52 -9.06
N TYR A 69 -3.98 13.88 -10.25
CA TYR A 69 -4.85 14.20 -11.37
C TYR A 69 -4.32 13.63 -12.69
N ASN A 70 -5.08 13.82 -13.77
CA ASN A 70 -4.70 13.37 -15.09
C ASN A 70 -4.27 14.57 -15.94
N GLN A 71 -3.12 14.43 -16.60
CA GLN A 71 -2.68 15.33 -17.64
C GLN A 71 -2.84 14.64 -19.00
N PRO A 72 -3.34 15.32 -20.04
CA PRO A 72 -3.33 14.78 -21.39
C PRO A 72 -1.92 14.36 -21.81
N SER A 73 -1.84 13.24 -22.50
CA SER A 73 -0.62 12.71 -23.08
C SER A 73 -0.97 12.08 -24.41
N TYR A 74 0.02 11.87 -25.25
CA TYR A 74 -0.19 11.38 -26.60
C TYR A 74 0.76 10.22 -26.89
N ASP A 75 0.19 9.11 -27.35
CA ASP A 75 0.96 7.95 -27.81
C ASP A 75 1.03 7.98 -29.34
N VAL A 76 2.22 7.77 -29.89
CA VAL A 76 2.42 7.57 -31.33
C VAL A 76 2.19 6.11 -31.63
N MET A 77 1.18 5.85 -32.44
CA MET A 77 0.82 4.53 -32.91
C MET A 77 1.23 4.33 -34.36
N VAL A 78 1.45 3.10 -34.79
CA VAL A 78 1.77 2.77 -36.18
C VAL A 78 1.00 1.55 -36.64
N VAL A 79 0.46 1.60 -37.86
CA VAL A 79 -0.02 0.43 -38.62
C VAL A 79 1.02 0.13 -39.70
N MET A 80 1.79 -0.91 -39.50
CA MET A 80 2.94 -1.24 -40.38
C MET A 80 2.56 -1.45 -41.86
N ASN A 81 1.36 -1.94 -42.10
CA ASN A 81 0.88 -2.13 -43.49
C ASN A 81 0.62 -0.80 -44.20
N GLU A 82 0.23 0.22 -43.48
CA GLU A 82 -0.02 1.57 -43.99
C GLU A 82 1.28 2.40 -44.06
N ALA A 83 2.26 2.10 -43.21
CA ALA A 83 3.58 2.73 -43.20
C ALA A 83 4.50 2.24 -44.36
N ARG A 84 3.98 1.43 -45.27
CA ARG A 84 4.70 0.96 -46.48
C ARG A 84 4.82 2.09 -47.50
N GLY A 85 5.93 2.80 -47.49
CA GLY A 85 6.26 3.88 -48.39
C GLY A 85 7.63 4.46 -48.06
N ARG A 86 8.00 5.53 -48.74
CA ARG A 86 9.23 6.26 -48.43
C ARG A 86 9.00 7.15 -47.20
N LEU A 87 9.13 6.54 -46.01
CA LEU A 87 9.17 7.30 -44.77
C LEU A 87 10.49 8.11 -44.74
N ASP A 88 10.40 9.42 -44.68
CA ASP A 88 11.56 10.25 -44.34
C ASP A 88 11.87 10.08 -42.85
N THR A 89 12.70 9.10 -42.55
CA THR A 89 13.04 8.70 -41.18
C THR A 89 13.82 9.79 -40.44
N LEU A 90 14.56 10.66 -41.19
CA LEU A 90 15.30 11.74 -40.55
C LEU A 90 14.35 12.84 -40.08
N ASP A 91 13.41 13.28 -40.93
CA ASP A 91 12.41 14.27 -40.54
C ASP A 91 11.48 13.72 -39.45
N PHE A 92 11.13 12.43 -39.52
CA PHE A 92 10.37 11.74 -38.48
C PHE A 92 11.10 11.78 -37.12
N CYS A 93 12.37 11.39 -37.10
CA CYS A 93 13.18 11.39 -35.87
C CYS A 93 13.34 12.80 -35.28
N GLN A 94 13.59 13.80 -36.16
CA GLN A 94 13.68 15.19 -35.73
C GLN A 94 12.36 15.70 -35.12
N SER A 95 11.24 15.33 -35.73
CA SER A 95 9.90 15.76 -35.28
C SER A 95 9.54 15.18 -33.89
N LEU A 96 10.10 14.03 -33.51
CA LEU A 96 9.88 13.36 -32.22
C LEU A 96 11.05 13.55 -31.24
N GLY A 97 12.13 14.24 -31.65
CA GLY A 97 13.32 14.45 -30.82
C GLY A 97 14.05 13.12 -30.46
N ILE A 98 14.01 12.14 -31.36
CA ILE A 98 14.69 10.84 -31.16
C ILE A 98 15.84 10.64 -32.16
N THR A 99 16.78 9.78 -31.79
CA THR A 99 17.87 9.37 -32.70
C THR A 99 17.41 8.29 -33.68
N ARG A 100 18.12 8.16 -34.80
CA ARG A 100 17.89 7.07 -35.75
C ARG A 100 18.06 5.70 -35.10
N ALA A 101 19.05 5.53 -34.25
CA ALA A 101 19.28 4.28 -33.52
C ALA A 101 18.10 3.93 -32.59
N GLU A 102 17.51 4.93 -31.95
CA GLU A 102 16.33 4.74 -31.11
C GLU A 102 15.09 4.36 -31.95
N PHE A 103 14.91 4.99 -33.10
CA PHE A 103 13.86 4.61 -34.05
C PHE A 103 13.98 3.14 -34.46
N ASP A 104 15.17 2.71 -34.92
CA ASP A 104 15.42 1.34 -35.36
C ASP A 104 15.22 0.33 -34.21
N TYR A 105 15.67 0.67 -33.00
CA TYR A 105 15.45 -0.15 -31.80
C TYR A 105 13.97 -0.31 -31.47
N ARG A 106 13.17 0.77 -31.53
CA ARG A 106 11.72 0.72 -31.26
C ARG A 106 11.00 -0.11 -32.30
N MET A 107 11.34 0.07 -33.57
CA MET A 107 10.77 -0.71 -34.67
C MET A 107 11.08 -2.20 -34.53
N ALA A 108 12.32 -2.56 -34.21
CA ALA A 108 12.73 -3.95 -33.98
C ALA A 108 12.02 -4.55 -32.76
N THR A 109 11.96 -3.82 -31.65
CA THR A 109 11.29 -4.28 -30.41
C THR A 109 9.81 -4.51 -30.62
N MET A 110 9.12 -3.62 -31.31
CA MET A 110 7.69 -3.72 -31.63
C MET A 110 7.38 -4.94 -32.50
N GLN A 111 8.27 -5.26 -33.47
CA GLN A 111 8.12 -6.39 -34.40
C GLN A 111 8.53 -7.74 -33.79
N ASP A 112 9.26 -7.73 -32.69
CA ASP A 112 9.73 -8.94 -32.00
C ASP A 112 8.56 -9.61 -31.26
N ARG A 113 8.08 -10.73 -31.78
CA ARG A 113 6.97 -11.48 -31.17
C ARG A 113 7.29 -12.07 -29.79
N SER A 114 8.55 -12.19 -29.42
CA SER A 114 8.92 -12.58 -28.05
C SER A 114 8.64 -11.48 -27.03
N LYS A 115 8.70 -10.21 -27.47
CA LYS A 115 8.43 -9.03 -26.65
C LYS A 115 7.02 -8.47 -26.85
N ASN A 116 6.45 -8.68 -28.04
CA ASN A 116 5.11 -8.27 -28.43
C ASN A 116 4.35 -9.44 -29.07
N PRO A 117 3.82 -10.39 -28.29
CA PRO A 117 3.09 -11.54 -28.80
C PRO A 117 1.90 -11.18 -29.68
N GLY A 118 1.27 -10.01 -29.45
CA GLY A 118 0.14 -9.47 -30.22
C GLY A 118 0.54 -8.73 -31.50
N TYR A 119 1.80 -8.73 -31.90
CA TYR A 119 2.23 -8.02 -33.09
C TYR A 119 1.54 -8.50 -34.37
N SER A 120 0.92 -7.55 -35.04
CA SER A 120 0.36 -7.71 -36.39
C SER A 120 0.70 -6.51 -37.25
N ARG A 121 0.97 -6.72 -38.53
CA ARG A 121 1.21 -5.63 -39.47
C ARG A 121 -0.06 -4.82 -39.81
N PHE A 122 -1.22 -5.38 -39.51
CA PHE A 122 -2.52 -4.81 -39.85
C PHE A 122 -3.22 -4.15 -38.68
N THR A 123 -2.68 -4.27 -37.48
CA THR A 123 -3.23 -3.68 -36.27
C THR A 123 -2.35 -2.55 -35.75
N GLU A 124 -2.97 -1.64 -35.02
CA GLU A 124 -2.31 -0.54 -34.34
C GLU A 124 -1.25 -1.07 -33.37
N GLN A 125 -0.04 -0.57 -33.47
CA GLN A 125 1.08 -0.91 -32.59
C GLN A 125 1.61 0.35 -31.94
N LEU A 126 1.97 0.26 -30.66
CA LEU A 126 2.58 1.37 -29.92
C LEU A 126 4.03 1.56 -30.39
N PHE A 127 4.32 2.70 -31.02
CA PHE A 127 5.68 3.09 -31.40
C PHE A 127 6.38 3.88 -30.28
N MET A 128 5.69 4.89 -29.71
CA MET A 128 6.23 5.70 -28.65
C MET A 128 5.10 6.22 -27.74
N SER A 129 5.24 6.01 -26.42
CA SER A 129 4.26 6.47 -25.43
C SER A 129 4.59 7.85 -24.87
N GLN A 130 3.57 8.54 -24.38
CA GLN A 130 3.69 9.67 -23.48
C GLN A 130 4.45 10.88 -24.07
N LEU A 131 4.06 11.34 -25.26
CA LEU A 131 4.49 12.65 -25.75
C LEU A 131 3.90 13.77 -24.89
N SER A 132 4.72 14.76 -24.60
CA SER A 132 4.24 16.02 -24.00
C SER A 132 3.37 16.80 -24.98
N ASP A 133 2.54 17.72 -24.46
CA ASP A 133 1.75 18.63 -25.32
C ASP A 133 2.63 19.39 -26.32
N LYS A 134 3.84 19.78 -25.92
CA LYS A 134 4.81 20.48 -26.78
C LYS A 134 5.32 19.57 -27.91
N ASP A 135 5.77 18.36 -27.60
CA ASP A 135 6.28 17.42 -28.58
C ASP A 135 5.14 16.96 -29.53
N PHE A 136 3.94 16.77 -28.98
CA PHE A 136 2.75 16.47 -29.77
C PHE A 136 2.43 17.57 -30.77
N SER A 137 2.43 18.84 -30.37
CA SER A 137 2.13 19.96 -31.27
C SER A 137 3.09 19.98 -32.45
N VAL A 138 4.39 19.84 -32.22
CA VAL A 138 5.42 19.77 -33.27
C VAL A 138 5.22 18.56 -34.19
N PHE A 139 4.91 17.39 -33.63
CA PHE A 139 4.70 16.18 -34.41
C PHE A 139 3.39 16.24 -35.20
N GLN A 140 2.32 16.78 -34.61
CA GLN A 140 0.99 16.87 -35.23
C GLN A 140 1.00 17.75 -36.50
N GLU A 141 1.82 18.81 -36.56
CA GLU A 141 1.97 19.64 -37.74
C GLU A 141 2.53 18.87 -38.95
N LYS A 142 3.31 17.82 -38.69
CA LYS A 142 3.99 17.03 -39.70
C LYS A 142 3.43 15.64 -39.93
N ILE A 143 2.46 15.20 -39.14
CA ILE A 143 1.95 13.81 -39.13
C ILE A 143 1.45 13.36 -40.52
N PHE A 144 0.92 14.29 -41.33
CA PHE A 144 0.45 14.00 -42.69
C PHE A 144 1.57 13.53 -43.63
N ARG A 145 2.85 13.75 -43.26
CA ARG A 145 4.04 13.31 -44.03
C ARG A 145 4.45 11.89 -43.66
N PHE A 146 3.87 11.31 -42.61
CA PHE A 146 4.22 10.02 -42.04
C PHE A 146 3.05 9.04 -42.13
N PRO A 147 2.72 8.54 -43.33
CA PRO A 147 1.60 7.62 -43.50
C PRO A 147 1.75 6.38 -42.64
N GLY A 148 0.64 5.91 -42.07
CA GLY A 148 0.59 4.78 -41.16
C GLY A 148 0.92 5.11 -39.71
N PHE A 149 1.40 6.33 -39.43
CA PHE A 149 1.55 6.82 -38.06
C PHE A 149 0.39 7.75 -37.69
N TYR A 150 -0.09 7.64 -36.46
CA TYR A 150 -1.12 8.52 -35.93
C TYR A 150 -0.97 8.65 -34.41
N VAL A 151 -1.70 9.58 -33.81
CA VAL A 151 -1.62 9.88 -32.39
C VAL A 151 -2.89 9.44 -31.71
N GLN A 152 -2.71 8.69 -30.63
CA GLN A 152 -3.78 8.32 -29.73
C GLN A 152 -3.69 9.14 -28.44
N LYS A 153 -4.77 9.85 -28.10
CA LYS A 153 -4.84 10.59 -26.85
C LYS A 153 -4.94 9.62 -25.68
N ARG A 154 -4.10 9.82 -24.70
CA ARG A 154 -4.07 9.11 -23.43
C ARG A 154 -4.07 10.10 -22.27
N SER A 155 -4.10 9.61 -21.06
CA SER A 155 -3.86 10.42 -19.87
C SER A 155 -2.73 9.82 -19.04
N VAL A 156 -1.87 10.69 -18.51
CA VAL A 156 -0.78 10.34 -17.60
C VAL A 156 -1.09 10.90 -16.23
N ARG A 157 -0.78 10.13 -15.19
CA ARG A 157 -0.92 10.58 -13.81
C ARG A 157 0.06 11.69 -13.50
N GLN A 158 -0.40 12.66 -12.73
CA GLN A 158 0.40 13.76 -12.22
C GLN A 158 0.14 13.91 -10.72
N TYR A 159 1.19 14.23 -9.98
CA TYR A 159 1.15 14.43 -8.54
C TYR A 159 1.40 15.92 -8.25
N THR A 160 0.48 16.54 -7.51
CA THR A 160 0.58 17.96 -7.16
C THR A 160 1.76 18.24 -6.25
N TYR A 161 2.04 17.29 -5.34
CA TYR A 161 3.08 17.42 -4.31
C TYR A 161 4.12 16.31 -4.42
N ASP A 162 5.28 16.54 -3.83
CA ASP A 162 6.41 15.60 -3.72
C ASP A 162 6.33 14.66 -2.51
N MET A 163 5.12 14.40 -2.03
CA MET A 163 4.86 13.65 -0.80
C MET A 163 3.85 12.53 -1.00
N GLY A 164 3.74 11.65 0.00
CA GLY A 164 2.70 10.61 0.07
C GLY A 164 2.90 9.45 -0.89
N ALA A 165 4.11 9.24 -1.43
CA ALA A 165 4.38 8.23 -2.44
C ALA A 165 3.88 6.82 -2.08
N HIS A 166 4.08 6.38 -0.83
CA HIS A 166 3.66 5.06 -0.36
C HIS A 166 2.15 4.91 -0.19
N VAL A 167 1.46 6.03 0.06
CA VAL A 167 0.00 6.07 0.21
C VAL A 167 -0.67 6.20 -1.14
N LEU A 168 -0.25 7.18 -1.94
CA LEU A 168 -0.82 7.46 -3.25
C LEU A 168 -0.56 6.30 -4.22
N GLY A 169 0.68 5.78 -4.20
CA GLY A 169 1.10 4.74 -5.12
C GLY A 169 1.43 5.30 -6.51
N ASP A 170 1.49 4.42 -7.49
CA ASP A 170 1.84 4.75 -8.87
C ASP A 170 1.13 3.86 -9.86
N VAL A 171 1.14 4.31 -11.12
CA VAL A 171 0.51 3.63 -12.26
C VAL A 171 1.59 3.24 -13.27
N ALA A 172 1.53 2.00 -13.75
CA ALA A 172 2.43 1.49 -14.78
C ALA A 172 1.71 0.67 -15.82
N GLU A 173 2.40 0.38 -16.90
CA GLU A 173 1.93 -0.56 -17.91
C GLU A 173 1.69 -1.95 -17.30
N VAL A 174 0.64 -2.60 -17.77
CA VAL A 174 0.28 -3.95 -17.35
C VAL A 174 1.38 -4.96 -17.70
N SER A 175 1.58 -5.92 -16.82
CA SER A 175 2.41 -7.10 -17.08
C SER A 175 1.57 -8.24 -17.64
N PRO A 176 2.18 -9.29 -18.23
CA PRO A 176 1.44 -10.49 -18.64
C PRO A 176 0.60 -11.09 -17.52
N ALA A 177 1.09 -11.10 -16.29
CA ALA A 177 0.35 -11.59 -15.13
C ALA A 177 -0.90 -10.75 -14.81
N ASP A 178 -0.83 -9.41 -14.96
CA ASP A 178 -2.00 -8.54 -14.75
C ASP A 178 -3.10 -8.82 -15.80
N ILE A 179 -2.70 -9.18 -17.04
CA ILE A 179 -3.62 -9.51 -18.13
C ILE A 179 -4.27 -10.88 -17.89
N GLU A 180 -3.52 -11.85 -17.37
CA GLU A 180 -4.06 -13.17 -16.99
C GLU A 180 -5.05 -13.08 -15.81
N GLU A 181 -4.86 -12.11 -14.91
CA GLU A 181 -5.70 -11.91 -13.72
C GLU A 181 -7.04 -11.23 -14.07
N ASP A 182 -7.08 -10.32 -15.04
CA ASP A 182 -8.28 -9.55 -15.39
C ASP A 182 -8.36 -9.26 -16.90
N ASP A 183 -9.33 -9.88 -17.58
CA ASP A 183 -9.64 -9.75 -19.01
C ASP A 183 -9.93 -8.31 -19.48
N TYR A 184 -10.10 -7.38 -18.55
CA TYR A 184 -10.24 -5.96 -18.86
C TYR A 184 -9.00 -5.39 -19.54
N TYR A 185 -7.81 -5.92 -19.21
CA TYR A 185 -6.54 -5.40 -19.65
C TYR A 185 -6.06 -5.97 -20.96
N GLN A 186 -5.40 -5.13 -21.73
CA GLN A 186 -4.72 -5.47 -22.97
C GLN A 186 -3.27 -4.93 -22.92
N PRO A 187 -2.34 -5.50 -23.70
CA PRO A 187 -0.99 -4.96 -23.78
C PRO A 187 -1.00 -3.44 -24.09
N GLY A 188 -0.21 -2.68 -23.36
CA GLY A 188 -0.17 -1.22 -23.45
C GLY A 188 -1.19 -0.47 -22.57
N ASP A 189 -2.03 -1.18 -21.82
CA ASP A 189 -2.87 -0.56 -20.77
C ASP A 189 -2.07 -0.21 -19.53
N TYR A 190 -2.66 0.63 -18.69
CA TYR A 190 -2.07 1.07 -17.43
C TYR A 190 -2.89 0.55 -16.23
N ILE A 191 -2.19 0.15 -15.17
CA ILE A 191 -2.77 -0.35 -13.91
C ILE A 191 -2.05 0.27 -12.72
N GLY A 192 -2.77 0.52 -11.62
CA GLY A 192 -2.17 0.88 -10.34
C GLY A 192 -1.30 -0.24 -9.79
N LYS A 193 -0.06 0.08 -9.39
CA LYS A 193 0.91 -0.90 -8.88
C LYS A 193 1.04 -0.89 -7.37
N LEU A 194 0.95 0.27 -6.73
CA LEU A 194 1.12 0.46 -5.29
C LEU A 194 0.05 1.39 -4.74
N GLY A 195 -0.04 1.50 -3.42
CA GLY A 195 -0.87 2.45 -2.71
C GLY A 195 -2.37 2.34 -3.02
N VAL A 196 -3.07 3.46 -2.90
CA VAL A 196 -4.50 3.56 -3.22
C VAL A 196 -4.78 3.34 -4.70
N GLU A 197 -3.80 3.66 -5.58
CA GLU A 197 -3.89 3.39 -7.02
C GLU A 197 -4.09 1.90 -7.31
N ARG A 198 -3.44 1.01 -6.54
CA ARG A 198 -3.60 -0.45 -6.69
C ARG A 198 -4.87 -0.96 -6.00
N TYR A 199 -5.13 -0.50 -4.78
CA TYR A 199 -6.24 -1.04 -3.99
C TYR A 199 -7.60 -0.66 -4.59
N TYR A 200 -7.73 0.59 -5.05
CA TYR A 200 -8.95 1.13 -5.66
C TYR A 200 -8.89 1.17 -7.20
N GLU A 201 -8.11 0.29 -7.81
CA GLU A 201 -7.93 0.22 -9.26
C GLU A 201 -9.26 0.19 -10.01
N LYS A 202 -10.20 -0.67 -9.58
CA LYS A 202 -11.50 -0.84 -10.25
C LYS A 202 -12.35 0.43 -10.24
N GLN A 203 -12.28 1.20 -9.15
CA GLN A 203 -12.99 2.48 -9.02
C GLN A 203 -12.29 3.57 -9.83
N LEU A 204 -10.96 3.62 -9.76
CA LEU A 204 -10.16 4.67 -10.41
C LEU A 204 -10.07 4.53 -11.93
N ARG A 205 -9.97 3.30 -12.47
CA ARG A 205 -9.67 3.07 -13.90
C ARG A 205 -10.80 3.47 -14.83
N GLY A 206 -12.06 3.49 -14.36
CA GLY A 206 -13.24 3.70 -15.20
C GLY A 206 -13.57 2.51 -16.11
N VAL A 207 -14.41 2.74 -17.11
CA VAL A 207 -14.83 1.73 -18.09
C VAL A 207 -14.47 2.19 -19.49
N LYS A 208 -13.73 1.37 -20.23
CA LYS A 208 -13.36 1.63 -21.63
C LYS A 208 -14.59 1.77 -22.51
N GLY A 209 -14.56 2.74 -23.40
CA GLY A 209 -15.46 2.87 -24.52
C GLY A 209 -14.96 2.11 -25.75
N VAL A 210 -15.84 1.85 -26.69
CA VAL A 210 -15.51 1.20 -27.96
C VAL A 210 -16.25 1.92 -29.07
N GLN A 211 -15.52 2.41 -30.07
CA GLN A 211 -16.06 2.87 -31.34
C GLN A 211 -15.89 1.78 -32.37
N ILE A 212 -16.96 1.46 -33.12
CA ILE A 212 -16.92 0.47 -34.19
C ILE A 212 -16.85 1.22 -35.51
N LEU A 213 -15.70 1.12 -36.18
CA LEU A 213 -15.43 1.77 -37.45
C LEU A 213 -15.47 0.73 -38.59
N LEU A 214 -16.07 1.11 -39.73
CA LEU A 214 -16.05 0.32 -40.95
C LEU A 214 -14.73 0.49 -41.68
N ARG A 215 -14.16 -0.61 -42.18
CA ARG A 215 -12.99 -0.62 -43.06
C ARG A 215 -13.36 -1.17 -44.44
N ASP A 216 -12.76 -0.61 -45.47
CA ASP A 216 -12.79 -1.22 -46.82
C ASP A 216 -11.79 -2.39 -46.96
N ALA A 217 -11.82 -3.06 -48.09
CA ALA A 217 -10.90 -4.17 -48.40
C ALA A 217 -9.41 -3.78 -48.39
N HIS A 218 -9.10 -2.48 -48.38
CA HIS A 218 -7.74 -1.93 -48.29
C HIS A 218 -7.39 -1.44 -46.88
N GLY A 219 -8.29 -1.66 -45.88
CA GLY A 219 -8.08 -1.26 -44.49
C GLY A 219 -8.41 0.20 -44.18
N ARG A 220 -8.93 0.96 -45.15
CA ARG A 220 -9.24 2.39 -44.96
C ARG A 220 -10.55 2.57 -44.22
N ILE A 221 -10.59 3.47 -43.24
CA ILE A 221 -11.79 3.81 -42.46
C ILE A 221 -12.79 4.53 -43.36
N GLN A 222 -14.00 3.96 -43.52
CA GLN A 222 -15.11 4.50 -44.29
C GLN A 222 -16.12 5.29 -43.44
N GLY A 223 -16.09 5.11 -42.13
CA GLY A 223 -17.00 5.77 -41.20
C GLY A 223 -17.32 4.94 -39.97
N ARG A 224 -18.32 5.39 -39.21
CA ARG A 224 -18.82 4.63 -38.04
C ARG A 224 -19.82 3.57 -38.50
N TYR A 225 -19.75 2.41 -37.91
CA TYR A 225 -20.75 1.36 -38.15
C TYR A 225 -22.12 1.80 -37.65
N MET A 226 -23.15 1.68 -38.50
CA MET A 226 -24.53 2.09 -38.19
C MET A 226 -24.63 3.50 -37.56
N ASN A 227 -23.86 4.47 -38.07
CA ASN A 227 -23.79 5.83 -37.52
C ASN A 227 -23.39 5.92 -36.03
N GLY A 228 -22.78 4.87 -35.49
CA GLY A 228 -22.33 4.82 -34.09
C GLY A 228 -23.36 4.27 -33.10
N GLU A 229 -24.45 3.64 -33.57
CA GLU A 229 -25.49 3.06 -32.72
C GLU A 229 -24.93 1.99 -31.75
N PHE A 230 -23.90 1.26 -32.18
CA PHE A 230 -23.23 0.23 -31.37
C PHE A 230 -22.00 0.74 -30.62
N ASP A 231 -21.69 2.04 -30.72
CA ASP A 231 -20.59 2.63 -29.97
C ASP A 231 -20.94 2.67 -28.46
N ARG A 232 -19.96 2.34 -27.63
CA ARG A 232 -20.05 2.52 -26.19
C ARG A 232 -19.11 3.63 -25.76
N ARG A 233 -19.64 4.66 -25.10
CA ARG A 233 -18.82 5.77 -24.58
C ARG A 233 -17.99 5.30 -23.38
N ALA A 234 -16.77 5.79 -23.28
CA ALA A 234 -15.95 5.62 -22.10
C ALA A 234 -16.61 6.28 -20.89
N GLN A 235 -16.55 5.61 -19.73
CA GLN A 235 -17.02 6.14 -18.46
C GLN A 235 -15.81 6.47 -17.58
N ALA A 236 -15.70 7.71 -17.13
CA ALA A 236 -14.62 8.16 -16.26
C ALA A 236 -14.59 7.37 -14.95
N GLY A 237 -13.41 7.16 -14.41
CA GLY A 237 -13.23 6.59 -13.09
C GLY A 237 -13.75 7.51 -11.98
N LYS A 238 -14.01 6.92 -10.81
CA LYS A 238 -14.54 7.62 -9.64
C LYS A 238 -13.42 8.33 -8.90
N ASN A 239 -13.69 9.54 -8.42
CA ASN A 239 -12.77 10.27 -7.57
C ASN A 239 -12.74 9.67 -6.17
N LEU A 240 -11.55 9.72 -5.54
CA LEU A 240 -11.35 9.32 -4.15
C LEU A 240 -11.05 10.57 -3.31
N THR A 241 -11.67 10.66 -2.14
CA THR A 241 -11.27 11.59 -1.08
C THR A 241 -10.60 10.78 0.02
N LEU A 242 -9.36 11.12 0.35
CA LEU A 242 -8.59 10.42 1.38
C LEU A 242 -8.88 11.02 2.77
N GLY A 243 -8.60 10.23 3.82
CA GLY A 243 -8.50 10.73 5.20
C GLY A 243 -7.21 11.51 5.46
N ILE A 244 -6.23 11.40 4.58
CA ILE A 244 -4.93 12.08 4.65
C ILE A 244 -5.12 13.60 4.60
N ASP A 245 -4.46 14.30 5.54
CA ASP A 245 -4.28 15.75 5.51
C ASP A 245 -2.93 16.07 4.85
N ALA A 246 -2.97 16.82 3.74
CA ALA A 246 -1.78 17.10 2.95
C ALA A 246 -0.71 17.87 3.72
N GLU A 247 -1.11 18.84 4.57
CA GLU A 247 -0.16 19.64 5.36
C GLU A 247 0.47 18.78 6.47
N LEU A 248 -0.33 17.90 7.09
CA LEU A 248 0.16 16.97 8.10
C LEU A 248 1.12 15.95 7.51
N GLN A 249 0.80 15.40 6.34
CA GLN A 249 1.67 14.47 5.60
C GLN A 249 3.01 15.12 5.25
N LYS A 250 2.96 16.34 4.71
CA LYS A 250 4.16 17.11 4.36
C LYS A 250 5.03 17.41 5.58
N LEU A 251 4.42 17.82 6.70
CA LEU A 251 5.14 18.00 7.96
C LEU A 251 5.81 16.70 8.40
N GLY A 252 5.07 15.59 8.38
CA GLY A 252 5.60 14.28 8.79
C GLY A 252 6.81 13.84 7.96
N GLU A 253 6.77 14.01 6.64
CA GLU A 253 7.88 13.67 5.75
C GLU A 253 9.09 14.58 6.01
N ARG A 254 8.86 15.88 6.21
CA ARG A 254 9.91 16.84 6.61
C ARG A 254 10.58 16.45 7.93
N LEU A 255 9.82 16.06 8.94
CA LEU A 255 10.35 15.63 10.24
C LEU A 255 11.18 14.34 10.16
N MET A 256 10.86 13.47 9.21
CA MET A 256 11.56 12.20 8.99
C MET A 256 12.73 12.29 8.01
N GLU A 257 13.00 13.44 7.44
CA GLU A 257 14.13 13.62 6.52
C GLU A 257 15.47 13.23 7.17
N GLY A 258 16.24 12.37 6.48
CA GLY A 258 17.52 11.85 7.01
C GLY A 258 17.39 10.84 8.16
N LYS A 259 16.21 10.28 8.36
CA LYS A 259 15.90 9.24 9.36
C LYS A 259 15.22 8.06 8.69
N ILE A 260 15.37 6.86 9.23
CA ILE A 260 14.66 5.66 8.80
C ILE A 260 13.57 5.37 9.82
N GLY A 261 12.36 5.14 9.34
CA GLY A 261 11.24 4.83 10.22
C GLY A 261 9.88 5.19 9.65
N SER A 262 8.94 5.51 10.53
CA SER A 262 7.55 5.75 10.16
C SER A 262 6.84 6.67 11.15
N ILE A 263 5.86 7.44 10.63
CA ILE A 263 4.83 8.12 11.40
C ILE A 263 3.48 7.64 10.89
N VAL A 264 2.59 7.25 11.79
CA VAL A 264 1.19 6.94 11.47
C VAL A 264 0.30 7.70 12.42
N ALA A 265 -0.63 8.49 11.88
CA ALA A 265 -1.64 9.21 12.64
C ALA A 265 -3.04 8.76 12.21
N ILE A 266 -3.91 8.49 13.18
CA ILE A 266 -5.27 7.96 12.97
C ILE A 266 -6.25 8.85 13.73
N GLU A 267 -7.40 9.14 13.14
CA GLU A 267 -8.56 9.71 13.82
C GLU A 267 -9.29 8.62 14.61
N PRO A 268 -9.29 8.62 15.96
CA PRO A 268 -9.82 7.50 16.73
C PRO A 268 -11.31 7.27 16.51
N SER A 269 -12.08 8.32 16.23
CA SER A 269 -13.54 8.27 16.09
C SER A 269 -14.02 7.62 14.80
N THR A 270 -13.17 7.54 13.77
CA THR A 270 -13.52 7.05 12.43
C THR A 270 -12.62 5.92 11.95
N GLY A 271 -11.36 5.87 12.39
CA GLY A 271 -10.31 5.01 11.85
C GLY A 271 -9.60 5.60 10.63
N GLU A 272 -9.97 6.80 10.18
CA GLU A 272 -9.31 7.48 9.06
C GLU A 272 -7.83 7.72 9.37
N VAL A 273 -6.96 7.36 8.43
CA VAL A 273 -5.53 7.66 8.50
C VAL A 273 -5.32 9.11 8.08
N LEU A 274 -4.85 9.93 9.01
CA LEU A 274 -4.61 11.37 8.82
C LEU A 274 -3.26 11.66 8.19
N CYS A 275 -2.26 10.82 8.49
CA CYS A 275 -0.90 10.92 8.00
C CYS A 275 -0.25 9.53 8.04
N MET A 276 0.47 9.17 7.00
CA MET A 276 1.23 7.92 6.93
C MET A 276 2.55 8.15 6.22
N VAL A 277 3.61 8.26 6.99
CA VAL A 277 4.97 8.50 6.50
C VAL A 277 5.81 7.23 6.63
N SER A 278 6.46 6.85 5.55
CA SER A 278 7.51 5.85 5.52
C SER A 278 8.81 6.51 5.06
N SER A 279 9.86 6.45 5.86
CA SER A 279 11.14 7.08 5.54
C SER A 279 12.27 6.03 5.52
N PRO A 280 13.24 6.12 4.57
CA PRO A 280 13.28 7.10 3.49
C PRO A 280 12.11 6.94 2.52
N SER A 281 11.65 8.08 1.99
CA SER A 281 10.61 8.16 0.97
C SER A 281 11.23 8.51 -0.39
N TYR A 282 10.39 8.64 -1.39
CA TYR A 282 10.75 9.13 -2.72
C TYR A 282 9.66 10.07 -3.24
N ASP A 283 10.03 10.95 -4.18
CA ASP A 283 9.07 11.82 -4.85
C ASP A 283 8.17 10.98 -5.78
N PRO A 284 6.84 10.95 -5.60
CA PRO A 284 5.94 10.17 -6.45
C PRO A 284 6.03 10.58 -7.93
N ARG A 285 6.43 11.82 -8.24
CA ARG A 285 6.64 12.31 -9.61
C ARG A 285 7.77 11.57 -10.35
N MET A 286 8.71 10.94 -9.62
CA MET A 286 9.72 10.07 -10.22
C MET A 286 9.12 8.81 -10.87
N MET A 287 7.91 8.41 -10.44
CA MET A 287 7.21 7.21 -10.91
C MET A 287 6.22 7.51 -12.03
N VAL A 288 6.42 8.62 -12.74
CA VAL A 288 5.59 9.06 -13.88
C VAL A 288 6.42 9.10 -15.15
N GLY A 289 5.78 8.84 -16.27
CA GLY A 289 6.36 9.06 -17.59
C GLY A 289 7.42 8.03 -17.98
N ARG A 290 8.20 8.39 -19.01
CA ARG A 290 9.20 7.50 -19.63
C ARG A 290 10.35 7.11 -18.69
N LEU A 291 10.63 7.93 -17.67
CA LEU A 291 11.71 7.69 -16.73
C LEU A 291 11.32 6.73 -15.60
N ARG A 292 10.05 6.38 -15.48
CA ARG A 292 9.53 5.53 -14.40
C ARG A 292 10.35 4.24 -14.21
N SER A 293 10.56 3.48 -15.28
CA SER A 293 11.28 2.20 -15.19
C SER A 293 12.72 2.35 -14.74
N LYS A 294 13.41 3.43 -15.21
CA LYS A 294 14.76 3.76 -14.77
C LYS A 294 14.77 4.15 -13.29
N ASN A 295 13.86 5.03 -12.89
CA ASN A 295 13.76 5.50 -11.50
C ASN A 295 13.38 4.37 -10.54
N HIS A 296 12.42 3.51 -10.93
CA HIS A 296 12.07 2.33 -10.14
C HIS A 296 13.27 1.41 -9.92
N ARG A 297 14.09 1.18 -10.96
CA ARG A 297 15.32 0.38 -10.82
C ARG A 297 16.29 1.01 -9.84
N LEU A 298 16.52 2.32 -9.91
CA LEU A 298 17.39 3.05 -8.98
C LEU A 298 16.89 2.91 -7.54
N LEU A 299 15.58 3.17 -7.31
CA LEU A 299 14.98 3.07 -5.98
C LEU A 299 14.97 1.62 -5.44
N SER A 300 14.82 0.62 -6.32
CA SER A 300 14.83 -0.80 -5.91
C SER A 300 16.22 -1.31 -5.52
N GLN A 301 17.27 -0.70 -6.07
CA GLN A 301 18.67 -1.03 -5.76
C GLN A 301 19.22 -0.25 -4.56
N ASP A 302 18.48 0.75 -4.08
CA ASP A 302 18.90 1.55 -2.92
C ASP A 302 18.88 0.69 -1.64
N VAL A 303 20.02 0.69 -0.95
CA VAL A 303 20.23 -0.08 0.28
C VAL A 303 19.27 0.31 1.41
N TRP A 304 18.78 1.54 1.41
CA TRP A 304 17.85 2.08 2.39
C TRP A 304 16.39 1.73 2.10
N LYS A 305 16.12 1.05 0.96
CA LYS A 305 14.80 0.53 0.55
C LYS A 305 13.69 1.59 0.58
N PRO A 306 13.81 2.69 -0.19
CA PRO A 306 12.80 3.75 -0.19
C PRO A 306 11.43 3.29 -0.72
N LEU A 307 11.35 2.20 -1.48
CA LEU A 307 10.07 1.63 -1.95
C LEU A 307 9.31 0.86 -0.85
N LEU A 308 9.96 0.56 0.29
CA LEU A 308 9.33 -0.18 1.38
C LEU A 308 8.40 0.73 2.18
N ASN A 309 7.10 0.44 2.21
CA ASN A 309 6.16 1.11 3.10
C ASN A 309 6.33 0.59 4.54
N ARG A 310 7.22 1.23 5.32
CA ARG A 310 7.52 0.83 6.69
C ARG A 310 6.33 0.94 7.62
N SER A 311 5.36 1.81 7.31
CA SER A 311 4.18 2.03 8.15
C SER A 311 3.35 0.76 8.33
N ILE A 312 3.24 -0.06 7.27
CA ILE A 312 2.42 -1.27 7.24
C ILE A 312 3.22 -2.56 7.03
N MET A 313 4.47 -2.44 6.56
CA MET A 313 5.33 -3.60 6.24
C MET A 313 6.50 -3.76 7.21
N GLY A 314 6.94 -2.69 7.87
CA GLY A 314 7.97 -2.75 8.89
C GLY A 314 7.46 -3.53 10.11
N GLN A 315 8.20 -4.55 10.53
CA GLN A 315 7.86 -5.38 11.68
C GLN A 315 8.95 -5.17 12.74
N TYR A 316 8.58 -4.48 13.80
CA TYR A 316 9.52 -4.02 14.81
C TYR A 316 9.07 -4.42 16.22
N PRO A 317 9.99 -4.63 17.17
CA PRO A 317 9.63 -4.71 18.56
C PRO A 317 8.93 -3.41 19.00
N PRO A 318 7.71 -3.46 19.57
CA PRO A 318 7.00 -2.25 19.98
C PRO A 318 7.62 -1.57 21.22
N GLY A 319 8.53 -2.25 21.90
CA GLY A 319 9.14 -1.77 23.13
C GLY A 319 8.13 -1.40 24.21
N SER A 320 8.47 -0.45 25.05
CA SER A 320 7.63 -0.08 26.21
C SER A 320 6.26 0.52 25.87
N THR A 321 5.92 0.80 24.60
CA THR A 321 4.55 1.12 24.21
C THR A 321 3.62 -0.06 24.46
N PHE A 322 4.13 -1.27 24.37
CA PHE A 322 3.42 -2.53 24.62
C PHE A 322 3.04 -2.74 26.09
N LYS A 323 3.64 -2.03 27.04
CA LYS A 323 3.26 -2.08 28.47
C LYS A 323 1.82 -1.64 28.72
N THR A 324 1.25 -0.84 27.86
CA THR A 324 -0.17 -0.46 27.94
C THR A 324 -1.07 -1.68 27.74
N THR A 325 -0.74 -2.58 26.80
CA THR A 325 -1.49 -3.83 26.61
C THR A 325 -1.35 -4.78 27.80
N GLN A 326 -0.17 -4.78 28.41
CA GLN A 326 0.09 -5.61 29.59
C GLN A 326 -0.76 -5.13 30.79
N GLY A 327 -0.77 -3.83 31.05
CA GLY A 327 -1.61 -3.25 32.11
C GLY A 327 -3.09 -3.54 31.92
N LEU A 328 -3.60 -3.40 30.68
CA LEU A 328 -4.98 -3.74 30.31
C LEU A 328 -5.29 -5.21 30.59
N THR A 329 -4.40 -6.11 30.17
CA THR A 329 -4.56 -7.56 30.35
C THR A 329 -4.52 -7.94 31.82
N PHE A 330 -3.53 -7.45 32.57
CA PHE A 330 -3.35 -7.80 33.97
C PHE A 330 -4.49 -7.32 34.86
N LEU A 331 -5.00 -6.09 34.63
CA LEU A 331 -6.18 -5.57 35.32
C LEU A 331 -7.42 -6.39 34.99
N SER A 332 -7.66 -6.65 33.71
CA SER A 332 -8.86 -7.37 33.27
C SER A 332 -8.89 -8.82 33.73
N GLU A 333 -7.72 -9.45 33.85
CA GLU A 333 -7.58 -10.82 34.39
C GLU A 333 -7.47 -10.88 35.92
N GLY A 334 -7.48 -9.71 36.61
CA GLY A 334 -7.35 -9.67 38.08
C GLY A 334 -5.98 -10.14 38.60
N ILE A 335 -4.95 -10.11 37.71
CA ILE A 335 -3.56 -10.39 38.11
C ILE A 335 -3.01 -9.30 38.99
N ILE A 336 -3.44 -8.04 38.71
CA ILE A 336 -3.15 -6.87 39.51
C ILE A 336 -4.44 -6.09 39.81
N THR A 337 -4.38 -5.32 40.87
CA THR A 337 -5.30 -4.19 41.13
C THR A 337 -4.58 -2.87 40.84
N PRO A 338 -5.26 -1.74 40.75
CA PRO A 338 -4.60 -0.44 40.57
C PRO A 338 -3.57 -0.10 41.66
N SER A 339 -3.74 -0.66 42.87
CA SER A 339 -2.86 -0.44 44.03
C SER A 339 -1.75 -1.52 44.17
N THR A 340 -1.75 -2.55 43.34
CA THR A 340 -0.72 -3.61 43.40
C THR A 340 0.66 -3.00 43.15
N MET A 341 1.61 -3.29 44.02
CA MET A 341 2.99 -2.81 43.97
C MET A 341 3.96 -3.98 43.79
N TYR A 342 4.93 -3.83 42.90
CA TYR A 342 6.01 -4.78 42.70
C TYR A 342 7.39 -4.14 42.94
N PRO A 343 8.36 -4.92 43.45
CA PRO A 343 9.72 -4.43 43.64
C PRO A 343 10.41 -4.16 42.28
N CYS A 344 11.26 -3.11 42.27
CA CYS A 344 12.12 -2.81 41.15
C CYS A 344 13.49 -2.33 41.67
N GLY A 345 14.37 -3.27 41.96
CA GLY A 345 15.78 -2.98 42.30
C GLY A 345 16.61 -2.81 41.04
N HIS A 346 16.49 -1.65 40.38
CA HIS A 346 17.08 -1.37 39.05
C HIS A 346 16.64 -2.34 37.94
N GLY A 347 15.53 -3.05 38.13
CA GLY A 347 14.97 -3.99 37.16
C GLY A 347 14.22 -5.15 37.80
N PHE A 348 13.86 -6.12 36.97
CA PHE A 348 13.36 -7.40 37.40
C PHE A 348 14.53 -8.33 37.72
N ASN A 349 14.63 -8.76 38.96
CA ASN A 349 15.70 -9.65 39.44
C ASN A 349 15.08 -10.88 40.11
N PHE A 350 15.13 -12.02 39.43
CA PHE A 350 14.53 -13.24 40.00
C PHE A 350 15.19 -14.50 39.42
N LYS A 351 15.58 -15.43 40.29
CA LYS A 351 16.20 -16.73 39.93
C LYS A 351 17.35 -16.60 38.92
N GLY A 352 18.23 -15.62 39.10
CA GLY A 352 19.39 -15.39 38.24
C GLY A 352 19.11 -14.67 36.95
N LEU A 353 17.85 -14.35 36.63
CA LEU A 353 17.46 -13.55 35.48
C LEU A 353 17.39 -12.07 35.88
N HIS A 354 18.02 -11.23 35.07
CA HIS A 354 17.98 -9.76 35.22
C HIS A 354 17.43 -9.10 33.94
N VAL A 355 16.38 -8.27 34.11
CA VAL A 355 15.89 -7.35 33.07
C VAL A 355 16.04 -5.92 33.61
N GLY A 356 17.03 -5.19 33.11
CA GLY A 356 17.38 -3.86 33.60
C GLY A 356 16.23 -2.83 33.50
N CYS A 357 16.23 -1.86 34.41
CA CYS A 357 15.33 -0.71 34.41
C CYS A 357 16.14 0.56 34.72
N HIS A 358 15.68 1.70 34.19
CA HIS A 358 16.26 2.99 34.55
C HIS A 358 15.86 3.40 35.99
N GLY A 359 16.61 4.36 36.55
CA GLY A 359 16.37 4.83 37.93
C GLY A 359 15.02 5.52 38.11
N HIS A 360 14.25 5.04 39.10
CA HIS A 360 13.02 5.64 39.57
C HIS A 360 12.72 5.12 41.00
N ALA A 361 11.80 5.78 41.72
CA ALA A 361 11.33 5.27 42.99
C ALA A 361 10.65 3.90 42.82
N ALA A 362 10.79 3.02 43.82
CA ALA A 362 10.15 1.70 43.86
C ALA A 362 9.89 1.30 45.31
N PRO A 363 8.83 0.49 45.59
CA PRO A 363 7.85 -0.05 44.67
C PRO A 363 6.86 1.00 44.17
N LEU A 364 6.25 0.75 42.99
CA LEU A 364 5.27 1.64 42.37
C LEU A 364 3.97 0.90 42.05
N PRO A 365 2.79 1.53 42.19
CA PRO A 365 1.55 1.02 41.65
C PRO A 365 1.45 1.29 40.14
N LEU A 366 0.41 0.74 39.45
CA LEU A 366 0.28 0.70 38.00
C LEU A 366 0.46 2.08 37.32
N VAL A 367 -0.24 3.12 37.77
CA VAL A 367 -0.22 4.44 37.12
C VAL A 367 1.18 5.06 37.13
N PRO A 368 1.90 5.19 38.27
CA PRO A 368 3.29 5.60 38.28
C PRO A 368 4.25 4.65 37.56
N ALA A 369 4.03 3.32 37.63
CA ALA A 369 4.85 2.34 36.90
C ALA A 369 4.75 2.51 35.38
N LEU A 370 3.57 2.87 34.86
CA LEU A 370 3.37 3.18 33.45
C LEU A 370 4.00 4.53 33.09
N SER A 371 3.84 5.56 33.95
CA SER A 371 4.39 6.91 33.79
C SER A 371 5.92 6.91 33.69
N THR A 372 6.58 6.18 34.58
CA THR A 372 8.05 6.00 34.61
C THR A 372 8.53 4.89 33.70
N SER A 373 7.62 4.12 33.07
CA SER A 373 7.98 2.98 32.20
C SER A 373 8.77 1.88 32.93
N CYS A 374 8.42 1.53 34.18
CA CYS A 374 9.09 0.53 35.00
C CYS A 374 9.10 -0.87 34.36
N ASN A 375 10.27 -1.42 34.04
CA ASN A 375 10.38 -2.78 33.49
C ASN A 375 10.03 -3.83 34.55
N GLY A 376 10.50 -3.64 35.79
CA GLY A 376 10.27 -4.58 36.89
C GLY A 376 8.78 -4.85 37.12
N PHE A 377 7.95 -3.79 37.17
CA PHE A 377 6.51 -3.93 37.38
C PHE A 377 5.84 -4.85 36.34
N PHE A 378 6.11 -4.62 35.06
CA PHE A 378 5.46 -5.38 33.98
C PHE A 378 6.02 -6.79 33.84
N CYS A 379 7.30 -7.01 34.14
CA CYS A 379 7.88 -8.33 34.19
C CYS A 379 7.26 -9.15 35.34
N TRP A 380 7.09 -8.59 36.55
CA TRP A 380 6.40 -9.27 37.64
C TRP A 380 4.95 -9.58 37.28
N GLY A 381 4.23 -8.68 36.66
CA GLY A 381 2.85 -8.91 36.20
C GLY A 381 2.75 -10.10 35.25
N LEU A 382 3.62 -10.18 34.24
CA LEU A 382 3.65 -11.33 33.32
C LEU A 382 4.05 -12.62 34.03
N TYR A 383 5.09 -12.56 34.86
CA TYR A 383 5.52 -13.74 35.64
C TYR A 383 4.38 -14.30 36.50
N HIS A 384 3.66 -13.41 37.19
CA HIS A 384 2.51 -13.82 37.99
C HIS A 384 1.38 -14.39 37.13
N MET A 385 1.07 -13.77 36.00
CA MET A 385 0.04 -14.32 35.10
C MET A 385 0.36 -15.73 34.62
N ILE A 386 1.58 -15.93 34.13
CA ILE A 386 1.96 -17.20 33.49
C ILE A 386 2.25 -18.29 34.51
N ASN A 387 2.93 -17.98 35.65
CA ASN A 387 3.40 -19.01 36.59
C ASN A 387 2.57 -19.11 37.85
N THR A 388 2.13 -17.99 38.44
CA THR A 388 1.56 -17.99 39.80
C THR A 388 0.04 -18.19 39.77
N HIS A 389 -0.62 -17.73 38.70
CA HIS A 389 -2.07 -17.92 38.52
C HIS A 389 -2.41 -19.16 37.71
N ILE A 390 -1.50 -20.16 37.73
CA ILE A 390 -1.69 -21.42 36.99
C ILE A 390 -2.95 -22.18 37.43
N SER A 391 -3.35 -22.03 38.69
CA SER A 391 -4.61 -22.62 39.19
C SER A 391 -5.84 -22.02 38.48
N LYS A 392 -5.76 -20.76 38.02
CA LYS A 392 -6.82 -20.12 37.26
C LYS A 392 -6.89 -20.64 35.83
N TYR A 393 -5.75 -20.95 35.22
CA TYR A 393 -5.67 -21.30 33.78
C TYR A 393 -5.41 -22.79 33.55
N GLY A 394 -5.01 -23.54 34.59
CA GLY A 394 -4.68 -24.96 34.54
C GLY A 394 -3.23 -25.21 34.07
N THR A 395 -2.76 -24.58 33.02
CA THR A 395 -1.42 -24.76 32.46
C THR A 395 -0.79 -23.41 32.03
N VAL A 396 0.55 -23.39 31.88
CA VAL A 396 1.26 -22.21 31.35
C VAL A 396 0.86 -21.93 29.89
N GLN A 397 0.54 -22.98 29.14
CA GLN A 397 0.06 -22.89 27.76
C GLN A 397 -1.27 -22.13 27.70
N ASN A 398 -2.24 -22.51 28.52
CA ASN A 398 -3.53 -21.82 28.57
C ASN A 398 -3.39 -20.37 29.03
N ALA A 399 -2.54 -20.09 30.03
CA ALA A 399 -2.26 -18.71 30.45
C ALA A 399 -1.69 -17.86 29.32
N MET A 400 -0.78 -18.43 28.51
CA MET A 400 -0.20 -17.78 27.34
C MET A 400 -1.23 -17.53 26.25
N ASP A 401 -2.13 -18.48 26.01
CA ASP A 401 -3.17 -18.32 24.98
C ASP A 401 -4.21 -17.27 25.42
N VAL A 402 -4.57 -17.19 26.69
CA VAL A 402 -5.39 -16.10 27.24
C VAL A 402 -4.68 -14.75 27.04
N TRP A 403 -3.38 -14.64 27.40
CA TRP A 403 -2.60 -13.44 27.17
C TRP A 403 -2.62 -13.04 25.68
N ARG A 404 -2.37 -14.00 24.79
CA ARG A 404 -2.38 -13.77 23.34
C ARG A 404 -3.72 -13.27 22.84
N ASP A 405 -4.81 -13.83 23.32
CA ASP A 405 -6.17 -13.43 22.95
C ASP A 405 -6.44 -11.93 23.22
N TYR A 406 -5.91 -11.40 24.34
CA TYR A 406 -5.96 -9.97 24.62
C TYR A 406 -5.18 -9.17 23.56
N MET A 407 -3.95 -9.60 23.25
CA MET A 407 -3.13 -8.93 22.24
C MET A 407 -3.82 -8.91 20.86
N VAL A 408 -4.38 -10.05 20.46
CA VAL A 408 -5.15 -10.18 19.21
C VAL A 408 -6.38 -9.27 19.22
N SER A 409 -7.12 -9.23 20.33
CA SER A 409 -8.30 -8.35 20.44
C SER A 409 -7.97 -6.85 20.31
N MET A 410 -6.71 -6.45 20.60
CA MET A 410 -6.20 -5.09 20.47
C MET A 410 -5.57 -4.80 19.09
N GLY A 411 -5.66 -5.73 18.13
CA GLY A 411 -5.20 -5.52 16.76
C GLY A 411 -3.79 -6.02 16.45
N PHE A 412 -3.18 -6.87 17.28
CA PHE A 412 -1.85 -7.41 17.04
C PHE A 412 -1.88 -8.85 16.51
N GLY A 413 -0.84 -9.24 15.77
CA GLY A 413 -0.64 -10.62 15.32
C GLY A 413 -1.44 -11.03 14.08
N TYR A 414 -2.20 -10.14 13.48
CA TYR A 414 -2.91 -10.32 12.22
C TYR A 414 -2.91 -9.00 11.41
N ARG A 415 -3.36 -9.05 10.17
CA ARG A 415 -3.54 -7.86 9.32
C ARG A 415 -4.80 -7.14 9.76
N LEU A 416 -4.72 -5.86 10.06
CA LEU A 416 -5.88 -5.04 10.42
C LEU A 416 -6.89 -4.90 9.28
N GLY A 417 -6.40 -4.99 8.04
CA GLY A 417 -7.21 -4.88 6.83
C GLY A 417 -7.27 -3.46 6.26
N ILE A 418 -6.17 -2.69 6.42
CA ILE A 418 -6.07 -1.37 5.79
C ILE A 418 -6.23 -1.47 4.27
N ASP A 419 -6.83 -0.46 3.67
CA ASP A 419 -7.06 -0.31 2.23
C ASP A 419 -5.79 0.06 1.43
N LEU A 420 -4.69 -0.60 1.77
CA LEU A 420 -3.41 -0.53 1.08
C LEU A 420 -2.81 -1.94 0.90
N PRO A 421 -2.16 -2.22 -0.23
CA PRO A 421 -1.54 -3.53 -0.45
C PRO A 421 -0.28 -3.72 0.40
N GLY A 422 0.00 -4.98 0.75
CA GLY A 422 1.28 -5.36 1.36
C GLY A 422 1.33 -5.35 2.88
N GLU A 423 0.22 -5.09 3.58
CA GLU A 423 0.16 -5.10 5.04
C GLU A 423 0.74 -6.40 5.64
N LYS A 424 1.57 -6.26 6.68
CA LYS A 424 2.13 -7.36 7.46
C LYS A 424 1.41 -7.51 8.79
N ARG A 425 1.34 -8.75 9.27
CA ARG A 425 0.59 -9.10 10.48
C ARG A 425 1.34 -8.84 11.80
N GLY A 426 2.65 -8.55 11.74
CA GLY A 426 3.49 -8.63 12.93
C GLY A 426 3.63 -10.06 13.46
N LEU A 427 4.09 -10.20 14.70
CA LEU A 427 4.19 -11.49 15.39
C LEU A 427 3.76 -11.35 16.85
N ILE A 428 2.75 -12.10 17.24
CA ILE A 428 2.39 -12.37 18.63
C ILE A 428 2.48 -13.88 18.81
N PRO A 429 3.44 -14.38 19.61
CA PRO A 429 3.61 -15.80 19.84
C PRO A 429 2.42 -16.40 20.58
N ASN A 430 2.17 -17.69 20.39
CA ASN A 430 1.21 -18.50 21.13
C ASN A 430 1.94 -19.61 21.88
N ALA A 431 1.22 -20.39 22.68
CA ALA A 431 1.78 -21.51 23.42
C ALA A 431 2.48 -22.52 22.51
N GLN A 432 1.87 -22.87 21.37
CA GLN A 432 2.45 -23.81 20.40
C GLN A 432 3.80 -23.32 19.82
N PHE A 433 3.96 -22.01 19.62
CA PHE A 433 5.23 -21.42 19.16
C PHE A 433 6.34 -21.73 20.17
N TYR A 434 6.08 -21.53 21.47
CA TYR A 434 7.06 -21.80 22.53
C TYR A 434 7.26 -23.28 22.78
N ASP A 435 6.21 -24.10 22.73
CA ASP A 435 6.33 -25.56 22.84
C ASP A 435 7.26 -26.12 21.75
N LYS A 436 7.13 -25.63 20.52
CA LYS A 436 8.04 -25.99 19.42
C LYS A 436 9.47 -25.51 19.66
N ALA A 437 9.64 -24.24 20.09
CA ALA A 437 10.95 -23.63 20.27
C ALA A 437 11.73 -24.25 21.44
N TYR A 438 11.03 -24.57 22.55
CA TYR A 438 11.63 -25.03 23.80
C TYR A 438 11.26 -26.49 24.15
N LYS A 439 10.69 -27.26 23.20
CA LYS A 439 10.27 -28.66 23.38
C LYS A 439 9.35 -28.85 24.60
N GLY A 440 8.43 -27.93 24.82
CA GLY A 440 7.49 -27.91 25.94
C GLY A 440 8.10 -27.46 27.28
N SER A 441 9.40 -27.20 27.35
CA SER A 441 10.10 -26.83 28.59
C SER A 441 10.33 -25.32 28.69
N TRP A 442 9.26 -24.56 28.91
CA TRP A 442 9.29 -23.11 29.08
C TRP A 442 8.33 -22.64 30.17
N ASN A 443 8.52 -21.42 30.64
CA ASN A 443 7.68 -20.75 31.64
C ASN A 443 7.77 -19.21 31.49
N GLY A 444 7.13 -18.47 32.39
CA GLY A 444 7.11 -17.01 32.34
C GLY A 444 8.49 -16.33 32.41
N LEU A 445 9.52 -17.00 33.00
CA LEU A 445 10.88 -16.44 32.97
C LEU A 445 11.53 -16.58 31.58
N THR A 446 11.25 -17.69 30.89
CA THR A 446 11.76 -17.93 29.53
C THR A 446 11.30 -16.85 28.54
N ILE A 447 10.07 -16.40 28.72
CA ILE A 447 9.41 -15.45 27.80
C ILE A 447 9.29 -14.03 28.36
N ILE A 448 10.00 -13.70 29.44
CA ILE A 448 9.80 -12.47 30.23
C ILE A 448 9.94 -11.18 29.39
N SER A 449 10.72 -11.21 28.32
CA SER A 449 10.97 -10.08 27.42
C SER A 449 9.70 -9.54 26.75
N ILE A 450 8.68 -10.41 26.55
CA ILE A 450 7.43 -9.97 25.92
C ILE A 450 6.64 -9.01 26.81
N ALA A 451 6.87 -9.02 28.14
CA ALA A 451 6.26 -8.08 29.09
C ALA A 451 6.58 -6.62 28.78
N ILE A 452 7.71 -6.38 28.15
CA ILE A 452 8.20 -5.04 27.80
C ILE A 452 8.22 -4.78 26.30
N GLY A 453 7.55 -5.64 25.51
CA GLY A 453 7.43 -5.50 24.05
C GLY A 453 8.74 -5.78 23.31
N GLN A 454 9.53 -6.74 23.83
CA GLN A 454 10.78 -7.24 23.26
C GLN A 454 10.65 -8.75 23.00
N GLY A 455 11.76 -9.40 22.67
CA GLY A 455 11.76 -10.83 22.35
C GLY A 455 11.08 -11.09 21.01
N GLU A 456 10.15 -12.03 20.99
CA GLU A 456 9.49 -12.50 19.78
C GLU A 456 8.35 -11.59 19.30
N VAL A 457 7.91 -10.62 20.12
CA VAL A 457 6.83 -9.70 19.78
C VAL A 457 7.29 -8.70 18.73
N ASN A 458 6.58 -8.67 17.61
CA ASN A 458 6.78 -7.68 16.54
C ASN A 458 5.44 -7.06 16.12
N ALA A 459 5.44 -5.76 15.91
CA ALA A 459 4.29 -4.99 15.47
C ALA A 459 4.67 -4.04 14.31
N THR A 460 3.70 -3.69 13.49
CA THR A 460 3.87 -2.61 12.51
C THR A 460 3.59 -1.26 13.17
N PRO A 461 4.16 -0.15 12.68
CA PRO A 461 3.80 1.19 13.14
C PRO A 461 2.30 1.47 13.08
N LEU A 462 1.59 0.92 12.08
CA LEU A 462 0.13 0.99 11.98
C LEU A 462 -0.54 0.32 13.19
N GLN A 463 -0.09 -0.88 13.59
CA GLN A 463 -0.64 -1.57 14.77
C GLN A 463 -0.39 -0.79 16.06
N ILE A 464 0.76 -0.13 16.19
CA ILE A 464 1.07 0.73 17.34
C ILE A 464 0.15 1.96 17.35
N ALA A 465 -0.08 2.60 16.19
CA ALA A 465 -1.01 3.72 16.08
C ALA A 465 -2.46 3.31 16.39
N ASN A 466 -2.88 2.13 15.90
CA ASN A 466 -4.19 1.55 16.18
C ASN A 466 -4.38 1.27 17.69
N LEU A 467 -3.34 0.80 18.39
CA LEU A 467 -3.38 0.67 19.85
C LEU A 467 -3.61 2.04 20.52
N GLY A 468 -2.93 3.09 20.05
CA GLY A 468 -3.17 4.45 20.50
C GLY A 468 -4.62 4.90 20.32
N ALA A 469 -5.22 4.63 19.15
CA ALA A 469 -6.63 4.91 18.86
C ALA A 469 -7.58 4.05 19.74
N THR A 470 -7.24 2.78 19.95
CA THR A 470 -8.01 1.86 20.82
C THR A 470 -8.06 2.35 22.26
N ILE A 471 -6.92 2.82 22.79
CA ILE A 471 -6.85 3.38 24.16
C ILE A 471 -7.60 4.72 24.23
N ALA A 472 -7.47 5.58 23.22
CA ALA A 472 -8.20 6.82 23.09
C ALA A 472 -9.72 6.59 23.15
N ASN A 473 -10.21 5.57 22.48
CA ASN A 473 -11.63 5.17 22.44
C ASN A 473 -12.09 4.36 23.66
N ARG A 474 -11.19 4.05 24.60
CA ARG A 474 -11.53 3.23 25.80
C ARG A 474 -12.04 1.83 25.45
N GLY A 475 -11.39 1.15 24.48
CA GLY A 475 -11.58 -0.30 24.27
C GLY A 475 -12.20 -0.73 22.96
N TYR A 476 -12.24 0.14 21.95
CA TYR A 476 -12.61 -0.26 20.58
C TYR A 476 -11.78 0.52 19.54
N TYR A 477 -11.73 -0.01 18.34
CA TYR A 477 -11.15 0.66 17.18
C TYR A 477 -12.00 0.39 15.92
N TYR A 478 -11.80 1.22 14.92
CA TYR A 478 -12.23 0.97 13.54
C TYR A 478 -11.02 0.48 12.74
N VAL A 479 -11.25 -0.35 11.74
CA VAL A 479 -10.16 -0.72 10.82
C VAL A 479 -9.54 0.54 10.24
N PRO A 480 -8.23 0.79 10.45
CA PRO A 480 -7.59 1.95 9.87
C PRO A 480 -7.71 1.93 8.35
N HIS A 481 -8.08 3.07 7.76
CA HIS A 481 -8.26 3.19 6.32
C HIS A 481 -7.83 4.55 5.80
N VAL A 482 -7.35 4.57 4.57
CA VAL A 482 -6.82 5.77 3.91
C VAL A 482 -7.92 6.50 3.14
N VAL A 483 -8.85 5.78 2.50
CA VAL A 483 -9.92 6.37 1.71
C VAL A 483 -11.13 6.63 2.58
N ARG A 484 -11.49 7.91 2.68
CA ARG A 484 -12.67 8.40 3.40
C ARG A 484 -13.95 8.28 2.57
N LYS A 485 -13.84 8.51 1.24
CA LYS A 485 -14.99 8.56 0.33
C LYS A 485 -14.61 8.14 -1.07
N VAL A 486 -15.46 7.31 -1.67
CA VAL A 486 -15.47 6.99 -3.11
C VAL A 486 -16.66 7.71 -3.74
N GLN A 487 -16.45 8.42 -4.84
CA GLN A 487 -17.51 9.18 -5.52
C GLN A 487 -18.67 8.26 -5.93
N GLY A 488 -19.87 8.55 -5.41
CA GLY A 488 -21.09 7.81 -5.76
C GLY A 488 -21.19 6.40 -5.17
N GLU A 489 -20.30 6.03 -4.22
CA GLU A 489 -20.35 4.75 -3.51
C GLU A 489 -20.35 4.99 -1.99
N PRO A 490 -21.06 4.16 -1.20
CA PRO A 490 -20.90 4.15 0.24
C PRO A 490 -19.51 3.60 0.61
N LEU A 491 -18.97 4.02 1.76
CA LEU A 491 -17.76 3.40 2.31
C LEU A 491 -18.06 1.95 2.70
N ASP A 492 -17.08 1.06 2.51
CA ASP A 492 -17.22 -0.34 2.89
C ASP A 492 -17.50 -0.46 4.40
N THR A 493 -18.46 -1.30 4.75
CA THR A 493 -18.89 -1.54 6.14
C THR A 493 -17.78 -2.06 7.03
N THR A 494 -16.75 -2.68 6.47
CA THR A 494 -15.54 -3.11 7.17
C THR A 494 -14.87 -1.94 7.89
N PHE A 495 -14.86 -0.75 7.29
CA PHE A 495 -14.22 0.44 7.88
C PHE A 495 -15.11 1.20 8.87
N THR A 496 -16.42 0.94 8.88
CA THR A 496 -17.36 1.61 9.77
C THR A 496 -17.77 0.77 10.99
N ARG A 497 -17.33 -0.49 11.05
CA ARG A 497 -17.63 -1.40 12.14
C ARG A 497 -16.66 -1.23 13.30
N LYS A 498 -17.19 -1.14 14.53
CA LYS A 498 -16.38 -1.15 15.76
C LYS A 498 -15.86 -2.55 16.08
N HIS A 499 -14.58 -2.65 16.36
CA HIS A 499 -13.92 -3.83 16.88
C HIS A 499 -13.64 -3.63 18.36
N TYR A 500 -14.35 -4.37 19.22
CA TYR A 500 -14.18 -4.27 20.66
C TYR A 500 -13.07 -5.20 21.14
N THR A 501 -12.30 -4.71 22.12
CA THR A 501 -11.25 -5.51 22.78
C THR A 501 -11.83 -6.35 23.91
N LYS A 502 -11.04 -7.33 24.38
CA LYS A 502 -11.40 -8.14 25.56
C LYS A 502 -11.25 -7.38 26.88
N ALA A 503 -10.42 -6.34 26.92
CA ALA A 503 -10.15 -5.60 28.14
C ALA A 503 -11.35 -4.73 28.56
N GLY A 504 -11.66 -4.73 29.85
CA GLY A 504 -12.75 -3.95 30.40
C GLY A 504 -12.50 -2.44 30.33
N ARG A 505 -13.56 -1.65 30.19
CA ARG A 505 -13.49 -0.19 30.06
C ARG A 505 -12.75 0.47 31.23
N GLU A 506 -12.99 0.03 32.46
CA GLU A 506 -12.33 0.56 33.65
C GLU A 506 -10.80 0.42 33.60
N ALA A 507 -10.29 -0.70 33.03
CA ALA A 507 -8.86 -0.87 32.84
C ALA A 507 -8.25 0.19 31.93
N TYR A 508 -9.00 0.62 30.88
CA TYR A 508 -8.56 1.71 30.00
C TYR A 508 -8.42 3.03 30.73
N ASP A 509 -9.29 3.35 31.67
CA ASP A 509 -9.22 4.62 32.41
C ASP A 509 -7.93 4.71 33.24
N TYR A 510 -7.48 3.63 33.89
CA TYR A 510 -6.18 3.58 34.55
C TYR A 510 -5.00 3.71 33.59
N ILE A 511 -5.08 3.07 32.43
CA ILE A 511 -4.01 3.19 31.42
C ILE A 511 -3.92 4.62 30.89
N VAL A 512 -5.05 5.28 30.62
CA VAL A 512 -5.08 6.68 30.20
C VAL A 512 -4.52 7.62 31.27
N GLN A 513 -4.87 7.40 32.54
CA GLN A 513 -4.27 8.15 33.66
C GLN A 513 -2.74 7.96 33.70
N GLY A 514 -2.24 6.74 33.48
CA GLY A 514 -0.81 6.45 33.40
C GLY A 514 -0.12 7.13 32.23
N MET A 515 -0.76 7.14 31.05
CA MET A 515 -0.27 7.84 29.86
C MET A 515 -0.31 9.38 30.05
N ARG A 516 -1.32 9.91 30.73
CA ARG A 516 -1.38 11.33 31.10
C ARG A 516 -0.31 11.68 32.12
N SER A 517 -0.12 10.87 33.15
CA SER A 517 0.94 11.03 34.17
C SER A 517 2.33 11.01 33.53
N SER A 518 2.54 10.23 32.47
CA SER A 518 3.78 10.23 31.69
C SER A 518 4.08 11.59 31.06
N VAL A 519 3.06 12.33 30.67
CA VAL A 519 3.20 13.70 30.13
C VAL A 519 3.41 14.75 31.24
N LEU A 520 2.74 14.59 32.39
CA LEU A 520 2.83 15.55 33.47
C LEU A 520 4.18 15.55 34.20
N GLY A 521 4.85 14.42 34.33
CA GLY A 521 6.12 14.32 35.04
C GLY A 521 6.97 13.10 34.69
N GLY A 522 6.51 12.26 33.74
CA GLY A 522 7.19 11.03 33.34
C GLY A 522 7.99 11.15 32.06
N THR A 523 8.06 10.05 31.31
CA THR A 523 8.93 9.89 30.13
C THR A 523 8.48 10.72 28.91
N CYS A 524 7.25 11.23 28.89
CA CYS A 524 6.69 12.07 27.82
C CYS A 524 6.58 13.56 28.21
N LYS A 525 7.33 14.04 29.21
CA LYS A 525 7.23 15.41 29.74
C LYS A 525 7.34 16.52 28.70
N ALA A 526 8.01 16.26 27.58
CA ALA A 526 8.12 17.23 26.49
C ALA A 526 6.77 17.60 25.84
N LEU A 527 5.73 16.79 26.01
CA LEU A 527 4.37 17.09 25.56
C LEU A 527 3.61 18.02 26.53
N GLY A 528 4.09 18.18 27.77
CA GLY A 528 3.44 19.01 28.78
C GLY A 528 3.39 20.49 28.46
N LYS A 529 4.18 20.95 27.49
CA LYS A 529 4.18 22.35 27.00
C LYS A 529 2.95 22.70 26.15
N TYR A 530 2.25 21.68 25.62
CA TYR A 530 1.08 21.90 24.78
C TYR A 530 -0.21 21.97 25.62
N ASP A 531 -1.16 22.76 25.18
CA ASP A 531 -2.43 23.01 25.84
C ASP A 531 -3.51 21.94 25.59
N PHE A 532 -3.29 21.03 24.64
CA PHE A 532 -4.25 20.02 24.21
C PHE A 532 -4.23 18.71 25.03
N MET A 533 -3.91 18.70 26.29
CA MET A 533 -3.99 17.55 27.21
C MET A 533 -3.60 16.19 26.57
N ALA A 534 -2.38 16.11 26.05
CA ALA A 534 -1.88 14.87 25.43
C ALA A 534 -1.72 13.73 26.45
N CYS A 535 -1.94 12.50 25.98
CA CYS A 535 -1.60 11.25 26.65
C CYS A 535 -0.53 10.52 25.81
N GLY A 536 0.53 10.01 26.44
CA GLY A 536 1.62 9.39 25.68
C GLY A 536 2.36 8.30 26.41
N LYS A 537 3.00 7.44 25.65
CA LYS A 537 3.90 6.39 26.13
C LYS A 537 5.13 6.30 25.23
N THR A 538 6.30 6.45 25.83
CA THR A 538 7.56 6.17 25.14
C THR A 538 7.81 4.70 24.99
N GLY A 539 8.47 4.33 23.90
CA GLY A 539 9.10 3.05 23.71
C GLY A 539 10.59 3.24 23.39
N THR A 540 11.38 2.29 23.83
CA THR A 540 12.77 2.12 23.41
C THR A 540 12.91 0.66 23.06
N ALA A 541 13.13 0.37 21.77
CA ALA A 541 13.29 -0.99 21.31
C ALA A 541 14.78 -1.28 21.13
N GLN A 542 15.28 -2.26 21.87
CA GLN A 542 16.68 -2.66 21.84
C GLN A 542 17.07 -3.22 20.46
N ASN A 543 18.24 -2.86 19.98
CA ASN A 543 18.80 -3.31 18.73
C ASN A 543 20.32 -3.58 18.88
N ARG A 544 20.92 -4.31 17.95
CA ARG A 544 22.37 -4.60 17.93
C ARG A 544 23.28 -3.41 17.69
N GLY A 545 22.77 -2.20 17.64
CA GLY A 545 23.50 -0.95 17.47
C GLY A 545 22.96 0.06 18.46
N HIS A 546 22.30 1.08 17.91
CA HIS A 546 21.54 2.04 18.71
C HIS A 546 20.09 1.61 18.81
N ASP A 547 19.49 1.80 19.97
CA ASP A 547 18.08 1.51 20.19
C ASP A 547 17.17 2.31 19.26
N HIS A 548 15.98 1.81 19.00
CA HIS A 548 14.97 2.53 18.22
C HIS A 548 14.14 3.42 19.13
N SER A 549 13.93 4.66 18.68
CA SER A 549 13.06 5.62 19.36
C SER A 549 11.62 5.43 18.96
N VAL A 550 10.76 5.10 19.92
CA VAL A 550 9.34 4.81 19.69
C VAL A 550 8.46 5.71 20.56
N PHE A 551 7.36 6.14 20.01
CA PHE A 551 6.31 6.89 20.72
C PHE A 551 4.94 6.44 20.24
N MET A 552 4.02 6.36 21.18
CA MET A 552 2.59 6.19 20.93
C MET A 552 1.82 7.13 21.86
N GLY A 553 0.87 7.87 21.32
CA GLY A 553 0.06 8.77 22.11
C GLY A 553 -1.17 9.25 21.36
N PHE A 554 -2.02 9.98 22.06
CA PHE A 554 -3.23 10.59 21.51
C PHE A 554 -3.53 11.92 22.20
N ALA A 555 -4.33 12.73 21.55
CA ALA A 555 -4.80 14.01 22.08
C ALA A 555 -6.13 14.45 21.44
N PRO A 556 -6.94 15.26 22.16
CA PRO A 556 -6.93 15.46 23.63
C PRO A 556 -7.24 14.18 24.42
N MET A 557 -6.99 14.21 25.74
CA MET A 557 -7.34 13.10 26.66
C MET A 557 -8.83 12.78 26.62
N ASP A 558 -9.64 13.85 26.66
CA ASP A 558 -11.08 13.79 26.48
C ASP A 558 -11.42 14.21 25.05
N HIS A 559 -12.37 13.51 24.43
CA HIS A 559 -12.74 13.70 23.02
C HIS A 559 -11.53 13.65 22.06
N PRO A 560 -10.80 12.52 22.01
CA PRO A 560 -9.56 12.41 21.26
C PRO A 560 -9.79 12.62 19.76
N LYS A 561 -8.96 13.48 19.15
CA LYS A 561 -9.02 13.83 17.72
C LYS A 561 -7.96 13.10 16.90
N ILE A 562 -6.83 12.77 17.52
CA ILE A 562 -5.69 12.17 16.84
C ILE A 562 -4.97 11.17 17.75
N ALA A 563 -4.64 10.00 17.22
CA ALA A 563 -3.71 9.05 17.81
C ALA A 563 -2.50 8.90 16.88
N VAL A 564 -1.28 8.95 17.44
CA VAL A 564 -0.03 8.99 16.67
C VAL A 564 0.92 7.91 17.17
N ALA A 565 1.52 7.18 16.24
CA ALA A 565 2.72 6.38 16.48
C ALA A 565 3.89 6.95 15.68
N VAL A 566 5.05 7.05 16.32
CA VAL A 566 6.31 7.43 15.69
C VAL A 566 7.33 6.33 15.96
N TYR A 567 7.97 5.86 14.93
CA TYR A 567 9.05 4.88 15.01
C TYR A 567 10.27 5.38 14.26
N VAL A 568 11.40 5.55 14.94
CA VAL A 568 12.66 6.02 14.34
C VAL A 568 13.76 5.00 14.65
N GLU A 569 14.25 4.33 13.61
CA GLU A 569 15.34 3.36 13.74
C GLU A 569 16.60 4.06 14.24
N ASN A 570 17.32 3.43 15.18
CA ASN A 570 18.58 3.95 15.77
C ASN A 570 18.46 5.35 16.39
N GLY A 571 17.22 5.78 16.74
CA GLY A 571 16.94 7.09 17.31
C GLY A 571 17.21 7.18 18.82
N GLY A 572 17.64 6.09 19.46
CA GLY A 572 17.89 6.04 20.92
C GLY A 572 16.59 6.03 21.73
N TRP A 573 16.54 6.86 22.78
CA TRP A 573 15.39 6.92 23.66
C TRP A 573 14.13 7.46 22.96
N GLY A 574 12.96 6.93 23.32
CA GLY A 574 11.67 7.43 22.82
C GLY A 574 11.47 8.93 22.98
N ALA A 575 12.02 9.51 24.04
CA ALA A 575 12.00 10.95 24.32
C ALA A 575 12.87 11.78 23.34
N THR A 576 13.81 11.16 22.60
CA THR A 576 14.78 11.87 21.75
C THR A 576 14.17 12.30 20.41
N TYR A 577 13.44 11.40 19.75
CA TYR A 577 12.77 11.64 18.46
C TYR A 577 11.27 11.41 18.54
N GLY A 578 10.84 10.28 19.10
CA GLY A 578 9.45 9.86 19.06
C GLY A 578 8.49 10.86 19.69
N VAL A 579 8.75 11.28 20.93
CA VAL A 579 7.89 12.22 21.68
C VAL A 579 7.84 13.61 21.02
N PRO A 580 8.96 14.27 20.70
CA PRO A 580 8.92 15.58 20.06
C PRO A 580 8.22 15.56 18.69
N ILE A 581 8.52 14.58 17.86
CA ILE A 581 7.90 14.42 16.53
C ILE A 581 6.39 14.19 16.69
N GLY A 582 5.98 13.28 17.59
CA GLY A 582 4.56 13.04 17.87
C GLY A 582 3.83 14.29 18.36
N GLY A 583 4.49 15.11 19.20
CA GLY A 583 3.95 16.39 19.67
C GLY A 583 3.71 17.40 18.56
N LEU A 584 4.68 17.52 17.62
CA LEU A 584 4.55 18.43 16.46
C LEU A 584 3.40 17.98 15.52
N ILE A 585 3.25 16.68 15.29
CA ILE A 585 2.14 16.12 14.50
C ILE A 585 0.79 16.40 15.17
N MET A 586 0.69 16.21 16.50
CA MET A 586 -0.54 16.52 17.25
C MET A 586 -0.87 18.02 17.21
N GLU A 587 0.13 18.90 17.42
CA GLU A 587 -0.06 20.35 17.39
C GLU A 587 -0.54 20.82 16.02
N GLN A 588 0.10 20.39 14.95
CA GLN A 588 -0.29 20.73 13.58
C GLN A 588 -1.75 20.36 13.31
N TYR A 589 -2.17 19.16 13.72
CA TYR A 589 -3.52 18.69 13.45
C TYR A 589 -4.58 19.38 14.32
N ILE A 590 -4.31 19.56 15.62
CA ILE A 590 -5.28 20.13 16.56
C ILE A 590 -5.43 21.64 16.38
N ASN A 591 -4.33 22.35 16.16
CA ASN A 591 -4.29 23.81 16.07
C ASN A 591 -4.32 24.33 14.63
N GLY A 592 -4.24 23.42 13.63
CA GLY A 592 -4.19 23.76 12.21
C GLY A 592 -2.83 24.30 11.74
N LYS A 593 -1.93 24.67 12.65
CA LYS A 593 -0.58 25.17 12.38
C LYS A 593 0.35 24.96 13.58
N LEU A 594 1.64 24.95 13.32
CA LEU A 594 2.66 24.98 14.36
C LEU A 594 2.81 26.40 14.94
N SER A 595 3.10 26.51 16.24
CA SER A 595 3.61 27.74 16.85
C SER A 595 5.03 28.05 16.32
N GLU A 596 5.50 29.29 16.47
CA GLU A 596 6.85 29.69 16.04
C GLU A 596 7.95 28.83 16.69
N ALA A 597 7.81 28.55 17.99
CA ALA A 597 8.74 27.68 18.71
C ALA A 597 8.71 26.23 18.19
N SER A 598 7.54 25.74 17.83
CA SER A 598 7.38 24.40 17.25
C SER A 598 7.87 24.33 15.80
N GLU A 599 7.71 25.40 15.02
CA GLU A 599 8.26 25.48 13.66
C GLU A 599 9.80 25.50 13.69
N ALA A 600 10.40 26.26 14.63
CA ALA A 600 11.85 26.23 14.84
C ALA A 600 12.34 24.81 15.22
N LYS A 601 11.57 24.11 16.06
CA LYS A 601 11.86 22.72 16.43
C LYS A 601 11.70 21.76 15.25
N ALA A 602 10.70 21.97 14.40
CA ALA A 602 10.51 21.18 13.20
C ALA A 602 11.69 21.31 12.23
N ARG A 603 12.24 22.52 12.06
CA ARG A 603 13.46 22.76 11.27
C ARG A 603 14.68 22.03 11.85
N GLU A 604 14.86 22.10 13.19
CA GLU A 604 15.92 21.34 13.86
C GLU A 604 15.81 19.85 13.55
N PHE A 605 14.60 19.26 13.61
CA PHE A 605 14.41 17.84 13.29
C PHE A 605 14.62 17.54 11.80
N GLN A 606 14.27 18.45 10.91
CA GLN A 606 14.53 18.31 9.46
C GLN A 606 16.03 18.22 9.18
N GLU A 607 16.85 19.05 9.82
CA GLU A 607 18.31 19.10 9.63
C GLU A 607 19.03 17.94 10.34
N ARG A 608 18.44 17.42 11.41
CA ARG A 608 19.04 16.40 12.27
C ARG A 608 19.08 15.05 11.57
N ARG A 609 20.29 14.58 11.24
CA ARG A 609 20.54 13.29 10.59
C ARG A 609 20.94 12.22 11.59
N ILE A 610 20.56 10.95 11.33
CA ILE A 610 21.04 9.79 12.08
C ILE A 610 22.06 9.07 11.19
N ASN A 611 23.24 8.78 11.75
CA ASN A 611 24.24 7.99 11.05
C ASN A 611 23.90 6.49 11.20
N TYR A 612 23.52 5.86 10.13
CA TYR A 612 23.18 4.43 10.10
C TYR A 612 24.38 3.53 9.77
N GLY A 613 25.57 4.12 9.54
CA GLY A 613 26.77 3.40 9.12
C GLY A 613 26.67 2.87 7.68
N THR A 614 27.82 2.52 7.11
CA THR A 614 27.91 1.88 5.77
C THR A 614 27.94 0.35 5.85
N THR A 615 27.70 -0.24 7.01
CA THR A 615 27.79 -1.68 7.23
C THR A 615 26.64 -2.41 6.54
N ASN A 616 27.01 -3.34 5.67
CA ASN A 616 26.16 -4.28 4.94
C ASN A 616 24.98 -4.79 5.80
N ARG A 617 23.78 -4.42 5.42
CA ARG A 617 22.53 -5.04 5.90
C ARG A 617 21.92 -5.93 4.83
#